data_997dcfe64b6f2ae0f488e69c6e7c8b46
#
_entry.id   997dcfe64b6f2ae0f488e69c6e7c8b46
#
_cell.length_a   1.000
_cell.length_b   1.000
_cell.length_c   1.000
_cell.angle_alpha   90.00
_cell.angle_beta   90.00
_cell.angle_gamma   90.00
#
_symmetry.space_group_name_H-M   'P 1'
#
loop_
_entity.id
_entity.type
_entity.pdbx_description
1 polymer ?
#
loop_
_entity_poly.entity_id
_entity_poly.type
_entity_poly.pdbx_seq_one_letter_code
_entity_poly.pdbx_strand_id
1 'polypeptide(L)'
;MNPVADLAALYGLWRLMCRLRPDVFLGYTIKPVVYGLLAARLSGVRRRYALITGLGYAFQDHPHGLKARVIAGLARGLYRLALLSASRVFFQNPDDQALFRSTGLLEARVPSTVINGSGVDIHYFKECQVPDGDVTFLMIARLLGAKGVREYAQAAGQLRREFPSAVFRLAGWIDDGPDAIRVAELAAWVDGGAIEYLGRLTDVRPALHDCCVYVLPSYREGTPRTVLEAMAVGRAVVTTDAPGCRETVVDGVNGYLVPVGSGDGLADAMRRFLKEPLLAREMGAQSRRIAEDRYDVRRVNAEMLRGMEIAS
;
A
#
# COMPACT_ATOMS: atom_id res chain seq x y z
N MET A 1 -20.98 1.07 -8.62
CA MET A 1 -21.56 0.40 -7.43
C MET A 1 -22.91 -0.20 -7.82
N ASN A 2 -23.19 -1.43 -7.41
CA ASN A 2 -24.49 -2.08 -7.68
C ASN A 2 -25.26 -2.16 -6.35
N PRO A 3 -26.26 -1.30 -6.13
CA PRO A 3 -26.97 -1.21 -4.84
C PRO A 3 -27.65 -2.53 -4.42
N VAL A 4 -28.14 -3.30 -5.39
CA VAL A 4 -28.78 -4.60 -5.12
C VAL A 4 -27.76 -5.62 -4.59
N ALA A 5 -26.59 -5.69 -5.22
CA ALA A 5 -25.51 -6.57 -4.76
C ALA A 5 -24.97 -6.13 -3.39
N ASP A 6 -24.92 -4.84 -3.13
CA ASP A 6 -24.46 -4.29 -1.85
C ASP A 6 -25.46 -4.57 -0.71
N LEU A 7 -26.78 -4.49 -0.98
CA LEU A 7 -27.83 -4.91 -0.03
C LEU A 7 -27.83 -6.43 0.20
N ALA A 8 -27.63 -7.21 -0.84
CA ALA A 8 -27.52 -8.67 -0.71
C ALA A 8 -26.29 -9.06 0.14
N ALA A 9 -25.16 -8.37 -0.03
CA ALA A 9 -23.97 -8.58 0.79
C ALA A 9 -24.21 -8.22 2.26
N LEU A 10 -24.86 -7.09 2.54
CA LEU A 10 -25.25 -6.70 3.91
C LEU A 10 -26.15 -7.74 4.56
N TYR A 11 -27.20 -8.17 3.85
CA TYR A 11 -28.13 -9.21 4.35
C TYR A 11 -27.42 -10.54 4.59
N GLY A 12 -26.57 -10.98 3.66
CA GLY A 12 -25.79 -12.22 3.78
C GLY A 12 -24.85 -12.19 4.99
N LEU A 13 -24.15 -11.08 5.20
CA LEU A 13 -23.28 -10.88 6.36
C LEU A 13 -24.09 -10.86 7.67
N TRP A 14 -25.21 -10.14 7.71
CA TRP A 14 -26.08 -10.12 8.89
C TRP A 14 -26.58 -11.51 9.25
N ARG A 15 -27.12 -12.26 8.28
CA ARG A 15 -27.59 -13.64 8.49
C ARG A 15 -26.48 -14.58 8.97
N LEU A 16 -25.28 -14.44 8.40
CA LEU A 16 -24.09 -15.20 8.82
C LEU A 16 -23.73 -14.91 10.29
N MET A 17 -23.69 -13.63 10.68
CA MET A 17 -23.38 -13.24 12.05
C MET A 17 -24.44 -13.64 13.06
N CYS A 18 -25.74 -13.58 12.69
CA CYS A 18 -26.83 -14.11 13.52
C CYS A 18 -26.68 -15.61 13.79
N ARG A 19 -26.17 -16.36 12.81
CA ARG A 19 -25.93 -17.80 12.92
C ARG A 19 -24.68 -18.14 13.72
N LEU A 20 -23.56 -17.45 13.44
CA LEU A 20 -22.25 -17.71 14.08
C LEU A 20 -22.14 -17.08 15.47
N ARG A 21 -22.86 -15.97 15.74
CA ARG A 21 -22.80 -15.19 16.99
C ARG A 21 -21.37 -14.87 17.43
N PRO A 22 -20.53 -14.25 16.57
CA PRO A 22 -19.17 -13.98 16.92
C PRO A 22 -19.08 -12.93 18.04
N ASP A 23 -18.12 -13.06 18.95
CA ASP A 23 -17.83 -12.07 19.99
C ASP A 23 -17.16 -10.81 19.44
N VAL A 24 -16.42 -10.97 18.36
CA VAL A 24 -15.60 -9.93 17.74
C VAL A 24 -15.81 -9.92 16.24
N PHE A 25 -15.92 -8.73 15.67
CA PHE A 25 -15.89 -8.48 14.24
C PHE A 25 -14.75 -7.50 13.89
N LEU A 26 -13.95 -7.85 12.91
CA LEU A 26 -12.97 -6.97 12.29
C LEU A 26 -13.21 -6.92 10.79
N GLY A 27 -13.56 -5.73 10.28
CA GLY A 27 -13.64 -5.45 8.85
C GLY A 27 -12.41 -4.73 8.35
N TYR A 28 -11.88 -5.12 7.18
CA TYR A 28 -10.84 -4.37 6.49
C TYR A 28 -11.23 -4.18 5.02
N THR A 29 -10.70 -3.16 4.38
CA THR A 29 -11.16 -2.60 3.11
C THR A 29 -12.58 -2.01 3.18
N ILE A 30 -12.94 -1.17 2.20
CA ILE A 30 -14.12 -0.31 2.27
C ILE A 30 -15.43 -1.07 2.46
N LYS A 31 -15.72 -2.05 1.60
CA LYS A 31 -17.01 -2.77 1.63
C LYS A 31 -17.20 -3.60 2.90
N PRO A 32 -16.24 -4.44 3.33
CA PRO A 32 -16.33 -5.14 4.63
C PRO A 32 -16.40 -4.21 5.83
N VAL A 33 -15.73 -3.06 5.81
CA VAL A 33 -15.85 -2.07 6.89
C VAL A 33 -17.28 -1.54 6.94
N VAL A 34 -17.84 -1.07 5.82
CA VAL A 34 -19.18 -0.46 5.80
C VAL A 34 -20.26 -1.48 6.11
N TYR A 35 -20.37 -2.51 5.27
CA TYR A 35 -21.47 -3.48 5.39
C TYR A 35 -21.28 -4.44 6.56
N GLY A 36 -20.04 -4.83 6.85
CA GLY A 36 -19.74 -5.71 7.95
C GLY A 36 -19.96 -5.07 9.32
N LEU A 37 -19.55 -3.82 9.54
CA LEU A 37 -19.84 -3.11 10.81
C LEU A 37 -21.34 -2.93 11.03
N LEU A 38 -22.09 -2.59 9.98
CA LEU A 38 -23.55 -2.45 10.08
C LEU A 38 -24.22 -3.79 10.37
N ALA A 39 -23.83 -4.85 9.67
CA ALA A 39 -24.31 -6.20 9.92
C ALA A 39 -23.98 -6.67 11.34
N ALA A 40 -22.75 -6.45 11.80
CA ALA A 40 -22.30 -6.79 13.14
C ALA A 40 -23.09 -6.04 14.23
N ARG A 41 -23.39 -4.75 13.99
CA ARG A 41 -24.25 -3.97 14.89
C ARG A 41 -25.66 -4.53 14.96
N LEU A 42 -26.28 -4.84 13.81
CA LEU A 42 -27.64 -5.36 13.71
C LEU A 42 -27.79 -6.77 14.31
N SER A 43 -26.72 -7.58 14.27
CA SER A 43 -26.69 -8.93 14.86
C SER A 43 -26.27 -8.96 16.34
N GLY A 44 -26.01 -7.78 16.96
CA GLY A 44 -25.69 -7.69 18.39
C GLY A 44 -24.22 -8.00 18.74
N VAL A 45 -23.31 -8.08 17.76
CA VAL A 45 -21.87 -8.22 18.02
C VAL A 45 -21.38 -6.99 18.80
N ARG A 46 -20.79 -7.21 19.97
CA ARG A 46 -20.42 -6.10 20.88
C ARG A 46 -19.09 -5.45 20.48
N ARG A 47 -18.07 -6.23 20.18
CA ARG A 47 -16.73 -5.75 19.82
C ARG A 47 -16.58 -5.67 18.31
N ARG A 48 -16.61 -4.45 17.78
CA ARG A 48 -16.60 -4.18 16.33
C ARG A 48 -15.43 -3.28 15.97
N TYR A 49 -14.58 -3.74 15.10
CA TYR A 49 -13.35 -3.06 14.69
C TYR A 49 -13.30 -2.85 13.19
N ALA A 50 -12.63 -1.79 12.77
CA ALA A 50 -12.33 -1.51 11.38
C ALA A 50 -10.82 -1.30 11.19
N LEU A 51 -10.27 -1.82 10.10
CA LEU A 51 -8.93 -1.51 9.62
C LEU A 51 -9.04 -0.79 8.29
N ILE A 52 -8.62 0.47 8.26
CA ILE A 52 -8.59 1.30 7.06
C ILE A 52 -7.23 1.11 6.39
N THR A 53 -7.23 0.45 5.22
CA THR A 53 -6.03 0.08 4.46
C THR A 53 -5.73 1.03 3.31
N GLY A 54 -6.30 2.23 3.35
CA GLY A 54 -6.23 3.26 2.33
C GLY A 54 -7.61 3.78 1.95
N LEU A 55 -7.68 4.88 1.22
CA LEU A 55 -8.93 5.57 0.92
C LEU A 55 -9.77 4.90 -0.16
N GLY A 56 -9.16 4.09 -1.04
CA GLY A 56 -9.80 3.56 -2.23
C GLY A 56 -10.22 4.67 -3.22
N TYR A 57 -10.68 4.26 -4.38
CA TYR A 57 -11.10 5.18 -5.46
C TYR A 57 -12.23 6.14 -5.07
N ALA A 58 -13.10 5.77 -4.13
CA ALA A 58 -14.26 6.57 -3.75
C ALA A 58 -13.92 7.93 -3.10
N PHE A 59 -12.67 8.14 -2.71
CA PHE A 59 -12.21 9.37 -2.04
C PHE A 59 -11.13 10.13 -2.84
N GLN A 60 -10.66 9.60 -3.97
CA GLN A 60 -9.58 10.20 -4.76
C GLN A 60 -10.08 11.18 -5.82
N ASP A 61 -11.31 11.01 -6.35
CA ASP A 61 -11.84 11.84 -7.41
C ASP A 61 -12.96 12.77 -6.93
N HIS A 62 -12.89 14.04 -7.34
CA HIS A 62 -14.04 14.93 -7.25
C HIS A 62 -15.12 14.43 -8.22
N PRO A 63 -16.27 13.97 -7.70
CA PRO A 63 -17.30 13.40 -8.55
C PRO A 63 -17.85 14.47 -9.50
N HIS A 64 -17.68 14.27 -10.80
CA HIS A 64 -18.23 15.15 -11.82
C HIS A 64 -19.72 14.84 -12.05
N GLY A 65 -20.55 15.88 -11.93
CA GLY A 65 -22.00 15.80 -12.12
C GLY A 65 -22.81 15.54 -10.84
N LEU A 66 -24.09 15.98 -10.86
CA LEU A 66 -24.98 15.95 -9.71
C LEU A 66 -25.22 14.53 -9.17
N LYS A 67 -25.46 13.56 -10.06
CA LYS A 67 -25.68 12.15 -9.69
C LYS A 67 -24.47 11.56 -8.96
N ALA A 68 -23.26 11.81 -9.45
CA ALA A 68 -22.02 11.32 -8.84
C ALA A 68 -21.80 11.95 -7.45
N ARG A 69 -22.12 13.23 -7.28
CA ARG A 69 -22.05 13.93 -5.98
C ARG A 69 -23.03 13.36 -4.95
N VAL A 70 -24.26 13.06 -5.38
CA VAL A 70 -25.29 12.45 -4.50
C VAL A 70 -24.84 11.05 -4.07
N ILE A 71 -24.36 10.21 -5.01
CA ILE A 71 -23.85 8.86 -4.70
C ILE A 71 -22.66 8.93 -3.73
N ALA A 72 -21.72 9.83 -3.98
CA ALA A 72 -20.57 10.03 -3.08
C ALA A 72 -21.01 10.51 -1.69
N GLY A 73 -21.99 11.40 -1.61
CA GLY A 73 -22.58 11.86 -0.35
C GLY A 73 -23.25 10.73 0.43
N LEU A 74 -24.04 9.90 -0.24
CA LEU A 74 -24.67 8.72 0.37
C LEU A 74 -23.61 7.71 0.84
N ALA A 75 -22.60 7.44 0.04
CA ALA A 75 -21.51 6.54 0.41
C ALA A 75 -20.74 7.05 1.64
N ARG A 76 -20.43 8.35 1.70
CA ARG A 76 -19.81 8.99 2.87
C ARG A 76 -20.70 8.90 4.12
N GLY A 77 -22.00 9.18 3.97
CA GLY A 77 -22.97 9.05 5.07
C GLY A 77 -23.05 7.63 5.62
N LEU A 78 -23.10 6.64 4.73
CA LEU A 78 -23.12 5.22 5.10
C LEU A 78 -21.82 4.79 5.77
N TYR A 79 -20.68 5.27 5.26
CA TYR A 79 -19.37 4.99 5.86
C TYR A 79 -19.26 5.59 7.28
N ARG A 80 -19.67 6.85 7.45
CA ARG A 80 -19.73 7.50 8.76
C ARG A 80 -20.63 6.73 9.74
N LEU A 81 -21.85 6.33 9.33
CA LEU A 81 -22.76 5.56 10.15
C LEU A 81 -22.15 4.20 10.57
N ALA A 82 -21.46 3.54 9.67
CA ALA A 82 -20.74 2.29 9.97
C ALA A 82 -19.64 2.51 11.01
N LEU A 83 -18.79 3.53 10.82
CA LEU A 83 -17.70 3.84 11.74
C LEU A 83 -18.19 4.29 13.12
N LEU A 84 -19.34 4.96 13.21
CA LEU A 84 -19.99 5.29 14.50
C LEU A 84 -20.34 4.06 15.33
N SER A 85 -20.49 2.90 14.69
CA SER A 85 -20.76 1.65 15.38
C SER A 85 -19.51 0.89 15.81
N ALA A 86 -18.32 1.34 15.37
CA ALA A 86 -17.05 0.69 15.70
C ALA A 86 -16.64 0.97 17.16
N SER A 87 -16.10 -0.03 17.82
CA SER A 87 -15.47 0.09 19.14
C SER A 87 -14.11 0.80 19.01
N ARG A 88 -13.38 0.55 17.93
CA ARG A 88 -12.12 1.25 17.56
C ARG A 88 -11.87 1.11 16.07
N VAL A 89 -11.20 2.12 15.49
CA VAL A 89 -10.77 2.14 14.09
C VAL A 89 -9.25 2.18 14.02
N PHE A 90 -8.67 1.27 13.26
CA PHE A 90 -7.24 1.23 12.99
C PHE A 90 -6.95 1.87 11.62
N PHE A 91 -5.87 2.63 11.54
CA PHE A 91 -5.34 3.22 10.32
C PHE A 91 -3.92 2.73 10.09
N GLN A 92 -3.50 2.69 8.84
CA GLN A 92 -2.14 2.27 8.49
C GLN A 92 -1.14 3.44 8.38
N ASN A 93 -1.65 4.67 8.35
CA ASN A 93 -0.84 5.88 8.37
C ASN A 93 -1.59 7.04 9.06
N PRO A 94 -0.86 8.04 9.58
CA PRO A 94 -1.46 9.19 10.30
C PRO A 94 -2.24 10.13 9.38
N ASP A 95 -1.85 10.24 8.10
CA ASP A 95 -2.51 11.12 7.14
C ASP A 95 -3.95 10.66 6.87
N ASP A 96 -4.18 9.35 6.72
CA ASP A 96 -5.53 8.80 6.55
C ASP A 96 -6.37 9.01 7.80
N GLN A 97 -5.79 8.82 9.00
CA GLN A 97 -6.49 9.09 10.25
C GLN A 97 -6.91 10.57 10.34
N ALA A 98 -5.98 11.49 10.06
CA ALA A 98 -6.23 12.93 10.08
C ALA A 98 -7.31 13.33 9.06
N LEU A 99 -7.26 12.78 7.85
CA LEU A 99 -8.25 13.02 6.81
C LEU A 99 -9.66 12.55 7.22
N PHE A 100 -9.78 11.37 7.83
CA PHE A 100 -11.08 10.87 8.30
C PHE A 100 -11.65 11.74 9.41
N ARG A 101 -10.80 12.27 10.29
CA ARG A 101 -11.18 13.22 11.34
C ARG A 101 -11.62 14.57 10.74
N SER A 102 -10.80 15.16 9.89
CA SER A 102 -11.06 16.50 9.32
C SER A 102 -12.29 16.53 8.38
N THR A 103 -12.57 15.42 7.68
CA THR A 103 -13.76 15.31 6.81
C THR A 103 -15.03 14.89 7.55
N GLY A 104 -14.96 14.65 8.87
CA GLY A 104 -16.09 14.21 9.68
C GLY A 104 -16.56 12.78 9.42
N LEU A 105 -15.77 11.96 8.70
CA LEU A 105 -16.06 10.53 8.51
C LEU A 105 -15.88 9.76 9.81
N LEU A 106 -14.89 10.15 10.62
CA LEU A 106 -14.63 9.56 11.93
C LEU A 106 -14.87 10.61 13.01
N GLU A 107 -15.93 10.43 13.79
CA GLU A 107 -16.26 11.31 14.90
C GLU A 107 -15.26 11.22 16.06
N ALA A 108 -15.04 12.32 16.76
CA ALA A 108 -14.07 12.42 17.87
C ALA A 108 -14.28 11.36 18.96
N ARG A 109 -15.52 10.98 19.22
CA ARG A 109 -15.89 9.98 20.25
C ARG A 109 -15.47 8.54 19.87
N VAL A 110 -15.21 8.24 18.59
CA VAL A 110 -14.79 6.89 18.17
C VAL A 110 -13.28 6.78 18.34
N PRO A 111 -12.77 5.87 19.19
CA PRO A 111 -11.34 5.68 19.38
C PRO A 111 -10.67 5.25 18.06
N SER A 112 -9.47 5.75 17.81
CA SER A 112 -8.68 5.33 16.66
C SER A 112 -7.19 5.24 17.00
N THR A 113 -6.50 4.32 16.31
CA THR A 113 -5.07 4.06 16.50
C THR A 113 -4.43 3.91 15.13
N VAL A 114 -3.25 4.46 14.94
CA VAL A 114 -2.40 4.17 13.77
C VAL A 114 -1.55 2.96 14.10
N ILE A 115 -1.51 1.99 13.20
CA ILE A 115 -0.66 0.79 13.27
C ILE A 115 0.31 0.77 12.09
N ASN A 116 1.39 0.03 12.21
CA ASN A 116 2.42 -0.06 11.17
C ASN A 116 2.03 -1.02 10.03
N GLY A 117 1.01 -0.63 9.26
CA GLY A 117 0.50 -1.42 8.14
C GLY A 117 -0.10 -2.76 8.57
N SER A 118 0.02 -3.76 7.69
CA SER A 118 -0.35 -5.16 7.98
C SER A 118 0.84 -5.99 8.46
N GLY A 119 2.02 -5.37 8.55
CA GLY A 119 3.27 -6.03 8.86
C GLY A 119 3.80 -6.91 7.71
N VAL A 120 5.00 -7.43 7.93
CA VAL A 120 5.67 -8.39 7.03
C VAL A 120 6.21 -9.56 7.85
N ASP A 121 6.11 -10.77 7.34
CA ASP A 121 6.76 -11.94 7.96
C ASP A 121 8.27 -11.94 7.64
N ILE A 122 9.06 -11.43 8.59
CA ILE A 122 10.52 -11.32 8.47
C ILE A 122 11.24 -12.68 8.43
N HIS A 123 10.56 -13.78 8.79
CA HIS A 123 11.11 -15.13 8.69
C HIS A 123 10.81 -15.77 7.33
N TYR A 124 9.73 -15.37 6.69
CA TYR A 124 9.40 -15.77 5.32
C TYR A 124 10.19 -14.93 4.29
N PHE A 125 10.28 -13.61 4.51
CA PHE A 125 11.13 -12.68 3.76
C PHE A 125 12.48 -12.53 4.48
N LYS A 126 13.31 -13.57 4.39
CA LYS A 126 14.62 -13.58 5.06
C LYS A 126 15.55 -12.58 4.41
N GLU A 127 16.37 -11.93 5.24
CA GLU A 127 17.46 -11.10 4.77
C GLU A 127 18.39 -11.88 3.84
N CYS A 128 18.81 -11.24 2.76
CA CYS A 128 19.82 -11.78 1.86
C CYS A 128 20.76 -10.67 1.41
N GLN A 129 21.98 -11.04 1.05
CA GLN A 129 22.97 -10.09 0.56
C GLN A 129 22.46 -9.36 -0.68
N VAL A 130 22.79 -8.07 -0.80
CA VAL A 130 22.58 -7.32 -2.03
C VAL A 130 23.47 -7.89 -3.11
N PRO A 131 22.95 -8.20 -4.33
CA PRO A 131 23.74 -8.74 -5.41
C PRO A 131 24.98 -7.89 -5.74
N ASP A 132 26.06 -8.57 -6.12
CA ASP A 132 27.23 -7.92 -6.70
C ASP A 132 27.03 -7.67 -8.20
N GLY A 133 27.71 -6.71 -8.76
CA GLY A 133 27.66 -6.38 -10.19
C GLY A 133 26.80 -5.16 -10.51
N ASP A 134 26.05 -5.23 -11.62
CA ASP A 134 25.25 -4.11 -12.09
C ASP A 134 24.07 -3.79 -11.18
N VAL A 135 23.87 -2.52 -10.90
CA VAL A 135 22.77 -2.09 -10.02
C VAL A 135 21.43 -2.38 -10.67
N THR A 136 20.66 -3.23 -10.02
CA THR A 136 19.32 -3.64 -10.45
C THR A 136 18.25 -2.97 -9.58
N PHE A 137 17.35 -2.24 -10.24
CA PHE A 137 16.15 -1.64 -9.61
C PHE A 137 14.95 -2.55 -9.89
N LEU A 138 14.07 -2.68 -8.90
CA LEU A 138 12.85 -3.49 -9.03
C LEU A 138 11.64 -2.71 -8.56
N MET A 139 10.60 -2.72 -9.38
CA MET A 139 9.25 -2.27 -8.99
C MET A 139 8.27 -3.43 -9.09
N ILE A 140 7.48 -3.66 -8.04
CA ILE A 140 6.40 -4.66 -8.03
C ILE A 140 5.09 -3.96 -7.69
N ALA A 141 4.16 -3.88 -8.63
CA ALA A 141 2.87 -3.23 -8.44
C ALA A 141 1.83 -3.72 -9.45
N ARG A 142 0.54 -3.45 -9.18
CA ARG A 142 -0.46 -3.40 -10.25
C ARG A 142 -0.06 -2.29 -11.21
N LEU A 143 -0.16 -2.54 -12.52
CA LEU A 143 0.25 -1.57 -13.54
C LEU A 143 -0.81 -0.48 -13.71
N LEU A 144 -0.80 0.46 -12.76
CA LEU A 144 -1.67 1.63 -12.68
C LEU A 144 -0.83 2.91 -12.65
N GLY A 145 -1.34 3.99 -13.23
CA GLY A 145 -0.69 5.31 -13.17
C GLY A 145 -0.48 5.77 -11.74
N ALA A 146 -1.50 5.63 -10.87
CA ALA A 146 -1.38 5.99 -9.44
C ALA A 146 -0.31 5.20 -8.66
N LYS A 147 0.27 4.14 -9.23
CA LYS A 147 1.43 3.44 -8.67
C LYS A 147 2.78 4.03 -9.12
N GLY A 148 2.75 5.04 -10.00
CA GLY A 148 3.95 5.70 -10.50
C GLY A 148 4.72 4.88 -11.53
N VAL A 149 4.03 3.96 -12.25
CA VAL A 149 4.67 3.11 -13.27
C VAL A 149 5.24 3.95 -14.42
N ARG A 150 4.56 5.05 -14.79
CA ARG A 150 5.03 5.97 -15.85
C ARG A 150 6.27 6.72 -15.41
N GLU A 151 6.32 7.20 -14.17
CA GLU A 151 7.47 7.88 -13.57
C GLU A 151 8.67 6.93 -13.47
N TYR A 152 8.43 5.66 -13.11
CA TYR A 152 9.47 4.65 -13.09
C TYR A 152 10.03 4.37 -14.50
N ALA A 153 9.15 4.24 -15.49
CA ALA A 153 9.57 4.03 -16.88
C ALA A 153 10.34 5.24 -17.45
N GLN A 154 9.90 6.47 -17.12
CA GLN A 154 10.61 7.69 -17.48
C GLN A 154 12.01 7.73 -16.88
N ALA A 155 12.13 7.49 -15.57
CA ALA A 155 13.42 7.47 -14.87
C ALA A 155 14.35 6.37 -15.42
N ALA A 156 13.82 5.18 -15.66
CA ALA A 156 14.57 4.07 -16.25
C ALA A 156 15.11 4.43 -17.64
N GLY A 157 14.27 5.04 -18.51
CA GLY A 157 14.69 5.46 -19.84
C GLY A 157 15.76 6.56 -19.84
N GLN A 158 15.74 7.47 -18.85
CA GLN A 158 16.80 8.46 -18.66
C GLN A 158 18.12 7.80 -18.22
N LEU A 159 18.04 6.97 -17.17
CA LEU A 159 19.22 6.38 -16.54
C LEU A 159 19.87 5.32 -17.40
N ARG A 160 19.12 4.59 -18.22
CA ARG A 160 19.67 3.60 -19.17
C ARG A 160 20.60 4.24 -20.19
N ARG A 161 20.36 5.49 -20.59
CA ARG A 161 21.27 6.23 -21.52
C ARG A 161 22.56 6.67 -20.83
N GLU A 162 22.48 7.00 -19.53
CA GLU A 162 23.64 7.43 -18.74
C GLU A 162 24.47 6.26 -18.22
N PHE A 163 23.80 5.16 -17.87
CA PHE A 163 24.36 3.94 -17.28
C PHE A 163 23.85 2.70 -18.02
N PRO A 164 24.46 2.33 -19.15
CA PRO A 164 23.96 1.25 -20.00
C PRO A 164 23.91 -0.13 -19.34
N SER A 165 24.70 -0.36 -18.28
CA SER A 165 24.69 -1.63 -17.54
C SER A 165 23.59 -1.70 -16.47
N ALA A 166 22.97 -0.56 -16.08
CA ALA A 166 21.91 -0.55 -15.08
C ALA A 166 20.67 -1.33 -15.53
N VAL A 167 20.05 -2.08 -14.64
CA VAL A 167 18.89 -2.92 -14.93
C VAL A 167 17.65 -2.38 -14.21
N PHE A 168 16.54 -2.24 -14.96
CA PHE A 168 15.28 -1.74 -14.44
C PHE A 168 14.17 -2.77 -14.65
N ARG A 169 13.76 -3.46 -13.59
CA ARG A 169 12.76 -4.54 -13.64
C ARG A 169 11.41 -4.06 -13.14
N LEU A 170 10.37 -4.47 -13.86
CA LEU A 170 8.96 -4.21 -13.52
C LEU A 170 8.21 -5.54 -13.44
N ALA A 171 7.60 -5.81 -12.29
CA ALA A 171 6.74 -6.97 -12.11
C ALA A 171 5.31 -6.53 -11.76
N GLY A 172 4.32 -7.26 -12.26
CA GLY A 172 2.91 -7.00 -11.99
C GLY A 172 2.01 -7.40 -13.13
N TRP A 173 0.79 -6.91 -13.10
CA TRP A 173 -0.20 -7.18 -14.16
C TRP A 173 -0.96 -5.92 -14.51
N ILE A 174 -1.41 -5.84 -15.76
CA ILE A 174 -2.30 -4.76 -16.23
C ILE A 174 -3.66 -4.96 -15.56
N ASP A 175 -4.17 -3.89 -14.96
CA ASP A 175 -5.49 -3.83 -14.32
C ASP A 175 -6.54 -3.43 -15.36
N ASP A 176 -7.83 -3.72 -15.10
CA ASP A 176 -8.95 -3.29 -15.94
C ASP A 176 -9.48 -1.88 -15.56
N GLY A 177 -8.81 -1.18 -14.66
CA GLY A 177 -9.22 0.14 -14.17
C GLY A 177 -8.97 1.27 -15.17
N PRO A 178 -9.61 2.43 -15.00
CA PRO A 178 -9.48 3.56 -15.91
C PRO A 178 -8.07 4.18 -15.93
N ASP A 179 -7.28 3.96 -14.87
CA ASP A 179 -5.90 4.42 -14.72
C ASP A 179 -4.87 3.32 -15.08
N ALA A 180 -5.31 2.23 -15.72
CA ALA A 180 -4.43 1.13 -16.10
C ALA A 180 -3.39 1.58 -17.14
N ILE A 181 -2.17 1.04 -17.01
CA ILE A 181 -1.15 1.17 -18.06
C ILE A 181 -1.62 0.40 -19.29
N ARG A 182 -1.60 1.04 -20.45
CA ARG A 182 -1.99 0.40 -21.71
C ARG A 182 -0.92 -0.58 -22.15
N VAL A 183 -1.35 -1.68 -22.79
CA VAL A 183 -0.43 -2.68 -23.34
C VAL A 183 0.61 -2.05 -24.26
N ALA A 184 0.21 -1.09 -25.10
CA ALA A 184 1.12 -0.38 -25.99
C ALA A 184 2.17 0.50 -25.26
N GLU A 185 1.81 1.10 -24.11
CA GLU A 185 2.77 1.84 -23.28
C GLU A 185 3.83 0.88 -22.72
N LEU A 186 3.41 -0.24 -22.15
CA LEU A 186 4.31 -1.25 -21.60
C LEU A 186 5.23 -1.83 -22.69
N ALA A 187 4.67 -2.18 -23.87
CA ALA A 187 5.44 -2.70 -24.99
C ALA A 187 6.50 -1.68 -25.44
N ALA A 188 6.16 -0.39 -25.56
CA ALA A 188 7.11 0.65 -25.93
C ALA A 188 8.30 0.76 -24.96
N TRP A 189 8.08 0.60 -23.66
CA TRP A 189 9.15 0.64 -22.66
C TRP A 189 10.06 -0.60 -22.72
N VAL A 190 9.48 -1.76 -22.99
CA VAL A 190 10.21 -3.04 -23.10
C VAL A 190 10.99 -3.07 -24.41
N ASP A 191 10.34 -2.78 -25.54
CA ASP A 191 10.97 -2.79 -26.87
C ASP A 191 12.05 -1.71 -26.99
N GLY A 192 11.87 -0.58 -26.32
CA GLY A 192 12.86 0.48 -26.19
C GLY A 192 14.02 0.16 -25.24
N GLY A 193 14.02 -1.01 -24.59
CA GLY A 193 15.09 -1.46 -23.68
C GLY A 193 15.17 -0.70 -22.36
N ALA A 194 14.16 0.11 -22.03
CA ALA A 194 14.14 0.88 -20.78
C ALA A 194 13.80 -0.03 -19.58
N ILE A 195 12.93 -1.03 -19.76
CA ILE A 195 12.41 -1.90 -18.69
C ILE A 195 12.49 -3.37 -19.10
N GLU A 196 12.91 -4.22 -18.17
CA GLU A 196 12.70 -5.66 -18.20
C GLU A 196 11.38 -5.99 -17.49
N TYR A 197 10.38 -6.43 -18.25
CA TYR A 197 9.07 -6.80 -17.70
C TYR A 197 9.02 -8.27 -17.30
N LEU A 198 8.84 -8.55 -16.02
CA LEU A 198 8.82 -9.90 -15.45
C LEU A 198 7.43 -10.55 -15.44
N GLY A 199 6.39 -9.84 -15.89
CA GLY A 199 5.03 -10.34 -15.79
C GLY A 199 4.51 -10.38 -14.34
N ARG A 200 3.42 -11.14 -14.14
CA ARG A 200 2.85 -11.38 -12.82
C ARG A 200 3.61 -12.49 -12.11
N LEU A 201 4.22 -12.16 -10.98
CA LEU A 201 4.93 -13.12 -10.15
C LEU A 201 3.97 -13.81 -9.15
N THR A 202 4.10 -15.12 -9.00
CA THR A 202 3.42 -15.91 -7.95
C THR A 202 4.22 -15.87 -6.65
N ASP A 203 5.54 -15.80 -6.74
CA ASP A 203 6.47 -15.60 -5.64
C ASP A 203 7.40 -14.43 -5.99
N VAL A 204 7.37 -13.39 -5.16
CA VAL A 204 8.16 -12.17 -5.40
C VAL A 204 9.59 -12.26 -4.83
N ARG A 205 9.87 -13.26 -3.98
CA ARG A 205 11.14 -13.38 -3.27
C ARG A 205 12.35 -13.51 -4.21
N PRO A 206 12.32 -14.34 -5.27
CA PRO A 206 13.45 -14.41 -6.20
C PRO A 206 13.77 -13.03 -6.80
N ALA A 207 12.75 -12.30 -7.27
CA ALA A 207 12.96 -10.97 -7.85
C ALA A 207 13.48 -9.94 -6.82
N LEU A 208 13.02 -10.02 -5.56
CA LEU A 208 13.54 -9.21 -4.46
C LEU A 208 14.98 -9.57 -4.09
N HIS A 209 15.36 -10.85 -4.18
CA HIS A 209 16.74 -11.28 -3.94
C HIS A 209 17.70 -10.80 -5.04
N ASP A 210 17.21 -10.73 -6.27
CA ASP A 210 18.00 -10.35 -7.46
C ASP A 210 18.01 -8.83 -7.73
N CYS A 211 17.46 -8.00 -6.85
CA CYS A 211 17.54 -6.54 -6.99
C CYS A 211 18.45 -5.92 -5.92
N CYS A 212 19.00 -4.75 -6.25
CA CYS A 212 19.78 -3.91 -5.31
C CYS A 212 18.90 -2.89 -4.58
N VAL A 213 17.96 -2.29 -5.33
CA VAL A 213 17.12 -1.20 -4.84
C VAL A 213 15.66 -1.46 -5.23
N TYR A 214 14.77 -1.35 -4.28
CA TYR A 214 13.34 -1.43 -4.51
C TYR A 214 12.75 -0.04 -4.75
N VAL A 215 11.89 0.10 -5.75
CA VAL A 215 11.32 1.40 -6.16
C VAL A 215 9.80 1.30 -6.21
N LEU A 216 9.10 2.21 -5.51
CA LEU A 216 7.64 2.31 -5.57
C LEU A 216 7.20 3.78 -5.49
N PRO A 217 7.09 4.50 -6.61
CA PRO A 217 6.75 5.92 -6.64
C PRO A 217 5.23 6.15 -6.63
N SER A 218 4.51 5.44 -5.75
CA SER A 218 3.05 5.53 -5.64
C SER A 218 2.59 6.91 -5.19
N TYR A 219 1.43 7.33 -5.66
CA TYR A 219 0.82 8.61 -5.32
C TYR A 219 0.16 8.58 -3.93
N ARG A 220 -0.25 7.42 -3.46
CA ARG A 220 -0.81 7.16 -2.13
C ARG A 220 -0.91 5.66 -1.85
N GLU A 221 -0.67 5.29 -0.60
CA GLU A 221 -0.85 3.92 -0.09
C GLU A 221 -1.53 3.92 1.28
N GLY A 222 -1.93 2.76 1.76
CA GLY A 222 -2.16 2.56 3.20
C GLY A 222 -0.81 2.42 3.90
N THR A 223 -0.19 1.25 3.72
CA THR A 223 1.24 0.97 3.89
C THR A 223 1.59 -0.04 2.81
N PRO A 224 2.53 0.24 1.90
CA PRO A 224 2.77 -0.59 0.73
C PRO A 224 3.45 -1.90 1.13
N ARG A 225 2.73 -3.00 1.02
CA ARG A 225 3.20 -4.32 1.44
C ARG A 225 4.49 -4.75 0.74
N THR A 226 4.60 -4.48 -0.57
CA THR A 226 5.79 -4.83 -1.36
C THR A 226 7.04 -4.06 -0.93
N VAL A 227 6.89 -2.84 -0.40
CA VAL A 227 8.00 -2.10 0.24
C VAL A 227 8.43 -2.80 1.52
N LEU A 228 7.48 -3.22 2.38
CA LEU A 228 7.81 -3.94 3.60
C LEU A 228 8.52 -5.27 3.30
N GLU A 229 8.10 -5.98 2.25
CA GLU A 229 8.72 -7.21 1.76
C GLU A 229 10.17 -6.94 1.30
N ALA A 230 10.40 -5.86 0.54
CA ALA A 230 11.73 -5.44 0.12
C ALA A 230 12.61 -5.03 1.30
N MET A 231 12.09 -4.28 2.25
CA MET A 231 12.80 -3.92 3.47
C MET A 231 13.19 -5.17 4.29
N ALA A 232 12.29 -6.15 4.39
CA ALA A 232 12.53 -7.38 5.12
C ALA A 232 13.66 -8.22 4.52
N VAL A 233 13.83 -8.22 3.19
CA VAL A 233 14.98 -8.88 2.55
C VAL A 233 16.24 -8.01 2.50
N GLY A 234 16.22 -6.81 3.08
CA GLY A 234 17.38 -5.93 3.17
C GLY A 234 17.64 -5.12 1.91
N ARG A 235 16.59 -4.56 1.26
CA ARG A 235 16.74 -3.68 0.09
C ARG A 235 16.60 -2.22 0.47
N ALA A 236 17.45 -1.37 -0.08
CA ALA A 236 17.24 0.07 -0.06
C ALA A 236 15.94 0.41 -0.80
N VAL A 237 15.26 1.48 -0.39
CA VAL A 237 13.94 1.83 -0.92
C VAL A 237 13.95 3.24 -1.50
N VAL A 238 13.42 3.40 -2.71
CA VAL A 238 13.07 4.73 -3.25
C VAL A 238 11.55 4.80 -3.39
N THR A 239 10.92 5.75 -2.71
CA THR A 239 9.47 5.93 -2.74
C THR A 239 9.11 7.41 -2.70
N THR A 240 7.83 7.72 -2.82
CA THR A 240 7.35 9.11 -2.79
C THR A 240 7.13 9.62 -1.37
N ASP A 241 7.26 10.94 -1.19
CA ASP A 241 6.79 11.65 0.00
C ASP A 241 5.25 11.77 -0.06
N ALA A 242 4.59 10.64 0.04
CA ALA A 242 3.13 10.49 -0.02
C ALA A 242 2.61 9.71 1.18
N PRO A 243 1.32 9.92 1.58
CA PRO A 243 0.69 9.13 2.63
C PRO A 243 0.83 7.63 2.41
N GLY A 244 1.25 6.90 3.43
CA GLY A 244 1.48 5.46 3.40
C GLY A 244 2.83 5.05 2.83
N CYS A 245 3.44 5.85 1.96
CA CYS A 245 4.78 5.61 1.41
C CYS A 245 5.87 6.17 2.34
N ARG A 246 5.75 7.44 2.75
CA ARG A 246 6.75 8.13 3.56
C ARG A 246 7.03 7.46 4.91
N GLU A 247 6.07 6.74 5.46
CA GLU A 247 6.23 6.06 6.74
C GLU A 247 7.22 4.88 6.68
N THR A 248 7.50 4.38 5.47
CA THR A 248 8.40 3.24 5.25
C THR A 248 9.86 3.65 5.07
N VAL A 249 10.11 4.92 4.75
CA VAL A 249 11.46 5.43 4.45
C VAL A 249 11.83 6.58 5.38
N VAL A 250 12.99 6.47 6.02
CA VAL A 250 13.70 7.58 6.65
C VAL A 250 14.71 8.08 5.64
N ASP A 251 14.45 9.27 5.09
CA ASP A 251 15.24 9.82 3.98
C ASP A 251 16.73 9.90 4.29
N GLY A 252 17.56 9.39 3.37
CA GLY A 252 19.00 9.28 3.54
C GLY A 252 19.48 8.15 4.47
N VAL A 253 18.58 7.39 5.12
CA VAL A 253 18.94 6.31 6.06
C VAL A 253 18.71 4.93 5.45
N ASN A 254 17.50 4.63 5.02
CA ASN A 254 17.16 3.34 4.40
C ASN A 254 16.68 3.51 2.95
N GLY A 255 16.83 4.70 2.38
CA GLY A 255 16.43 5.02 1.02
C GLY A 255 16.21 6.51 0.82
N TYR A 256 15.42 6.85 -0.21
CA TYR A 256 15.12 8.23 -0.54
C TYR A 256 13.63 8.47 -0.77
N LEU A 257 13.17 9.65 -0.33
CA LEU A 257 11.84 10.18 -0.60
C LEU A 257 11.89 11.15 -1.77
N VAL A 258 10.99 10.98 -2.74
CA VAL A 258 10.89 11.87 -3.91
C VAL A 258 9.49 12.50 -4.00
N PRO A 259 9.34 13.66 -4.67
CA PRO A 259 8.03 14.25 -4.89
C PRO A 259 7.11 13.32 -5.71
N VAL A 260 5.81 13.31 -5.39
CA VAL A 260 4.80 12.58 -6.16
C VAL A 260 4.76 13.05 -7.61
N GLY A 261 4.69 12.13 -8.57
CA GLY A 261 4.59 12.44 -9.99
C GLY A 261 5.88 12.98 -10.62
N SER A 262 7.01 12.91 -9.93
CA SER A 262 8.30 13.40 -10.41
C SER A 262 9.19 12.28 -10.94
N GLY A 263 9.13 12.03 -12.24
CA GLY A 263 10.06 11.10 -12.90
C GLY A 263 11.52 11.55 -12.82
N ASP A 264 11.78 12.86 -12.91
CA ASP A 264 13.12 13.42 -12.80
C ASP A 264 13.67 13.30 -11.37
N GLY A 265 12.87 13.63 -10.35
CA GLY A 265 13.25 13.41 -8.94
C GLY A 265 13.51 11.93 -8.62
N LEU A 266 12.73 11.05 -9.24
CA LEU A 266 12.95 9.61 -9.12
C LEU A 266 14.27 9.19 -9.76
N ALA A 267 14.57 9.68 -10.98
CA ALA A 267 15.84 9.45 -11.65
C ALA A 267 17.02 9.95 -10.82
N ASP A 268 16.90 11.14 -10.22
CA ASP A 268 17.96 11.71 -9.37
C ASP A 268 18.25 10.86 -8.12
N ALA A 269 17.20 10.35 -7.47
CA ALA A 269 17.36 9.46 -6.32
C ALA A 269 18.00 8.11 -6.73
N MET A 270 17.55 7.52 -7.84
CA MET A 270 18.10 6.26 -8.35
C MET A 270 19.55 6.42 -8.84
N ARG A 271 19.90 7.58 -9.44
CA ARG A 271 21.27 7.90 -9.90
C ARG A 271 22.29 7.86 -8.77
N ARG A 272 21.91 8.15 -7.54
CA ARG A 272 22.82 8.08 -6.38
C ARG A 272 23.35 6.65 -6.18
N PHE A 273 22.49 5.66 -6.29
CA PHE A 273 22.87 4.25 -6.18
C PHE A 273 23.75 3.78 -7.35
N LEU A 274 23.56 4.35 -8.56
CA LEU A 274 24.39 4.04 -9.72
C LEU A 274 25.79 4.63 -9.60
N LYS A 275 25.92 5.81 -8.96
CA LYS A 275 27.21 6.46 -8.70
C LYS A 275 27.94 5.84 -7.50
N GLU A 276 27.19 5.41 -6.49
CA GLU A 276 27.71 4.87 -5.23
C GLU A 276 26.99 3.55 -4.89
N PRO A 277 27.32 2.42 -5.54
CA PRO A 277 26.62 1.15 -5.36
C PRO A 277 26.61 0.61 -3.93
N LEU A 278 27.60 0.98 -3.10
CA LEU A 278 27.67 0.59 -1.69
C LEU A 278 26.48 1.10 -0.87
N LEU A 279 25.89 2.24 -1.26
CA LEU A 279 24.70 2.79 -0.61
C LEU A 279 23.53 1.78 -0.58
N ALA A 280 23.40 0.94 -1.62
CA ALA A 280 22.33 -0.07 -1.65
C ALA A 280 22.47 -1.08 -0.51
N ARG A 281 23.70 -1.45 -0.13
CA ARG A 281 23.96 -2.36 1.00
C ARG A 281 23.76 -1.68 2.35
N GLU A 282 24.31 -0.48 2.50
CA GLU A 282 24.21 0.28 3.75
C GLU A 282 22.75 0.60 4.09
N MET A 283 22.03 1.17 3.13
CA MET A 283 20.61 1.49 3.30
C MET A 283 19.72 0.24 3.37
N GLY A 284 20.08 -0.83 2.65
CA GLY A 284 19.41 -2.12 2.73
C GLY A 284 19.46 -2.72 4.14
N ALA A 285 20.63 -2.68 4.79
CA ALA A 285 20.78 -3.14 6.18
C ALA A 285 19.92 -2.31 7.15
N GLN A 286 19.79 -0.98 6.92
CA GLN A 286 18.89 -0.14 7.73
C GLN A 286 17.42 -0.47 7.45
N SER A 287 17.04 -0.74 6.19
CA SER A 287 15.70 -1.20 5.84
C SER A 287 15.32 -2.46 6.61
N ARG A 288 16.23 -3.44 6.68
CA ARG A 288 16.01 -4.68 7.45
C ARG A 288 15.76 -4.39 8.93
N ARG A 289 16.58 -3.56 9.56
CA ARG A 289 16.43 -3.18 10.98
C ARG A 289 15.07 -2.50 11.22
N ILE A 290 14.70 -1.55 10.35
CA ILE A 290 13.40 -0.87 10.45
C ILE A 290 12.25 -1.87 10.28
N ALA A 291 12.37 -2.85 9.37
CA ALA A 291 11.35 -3.88 9.17
C ALA A 291 11.18 -4.75 10.45
N GLU A 292 12.27 -5.17 11.08
CA GLU A 292 12.28 -5.94 12.33
C GLU A 292 11.68 -5.15 13.50
N ASP A 293 12.05 -3.88 13.62
CA ASP A 293 11.66 -3.05 14.76
C ASP A 293 10.21 -2.57 14.68
N ARG A 294 9.71 -2.24 13.47
CA ARG A 294 8.43 -1.57 13.30
C ARG A 294 7.39 -2.38 12.55
N TYR A 295 7.80 -3.25 11.63
CA TYR A 295 6.92 -3.89 10.65
C TYR A 295 6.85 -5.42 10.77
N ASP A 296 7.52 -6.04 11.75
CA ASP A 296 7.31 -7.47 12.00
C ASP A 296 5.83 -7.74 12.26
N VAL A 297 5.24 -8.64 11.46
CA VAL A 297 3.83 -9.00 11.53
C VAL A 297 3.39 -9.43 12.92
N ARG A 298 4.28 -10.05 13.70
CA ARG A 298 4.00 -10.49 15.08
C ARG A 298 3.82 -9.30 16.00
N ARG A 299 4.68 -8.26 15.87
CA ARG A 299 4.56 -7.01 16.63
C ARG A 299 3.31 -6.24 16.26
N VAL A 300 3.04 -6.09 14.94
CA VAL A 300 1.85 -5.39 14.43
C VAL A 300 0.57 -6.10 14.90
N ASN A 301 0.51 -7.43 14.82
CA ASN A 301 -0.62 -8.20 15.30
C ASN A 301 -0.81 -8.07 16.81
N ALA A 302 0.27 -8.14 17.61
CA ALA A 302 0.20 -7.97 19.06
C ALA A 302 -0.31 -6.57 19.44
N GLU A 303 0.12 -5.52 18.74
CA GLU A 303 -0.37 -4.15 18.93
C GLU A 303 -1.86 -4.05 18.61
N MET A 304 -2.28 -4.64 17.50
CA MET A 304 -3.67 -4.63 17.06
C MET A 304 -4.58 -5.41 18.04
N LEU A 305 -4.15 -6.60 18.51
CA LEU A 305 -4.89 -7.40 19.49
C LEU A 305 -5.02 -6.66 20.84
N ARG A 306 -3.95 -6.00 21.30
CA ARG A 306 -4.04 -5.11 22.47
C ARG A 306 -5.02 -3.98 22.27
N GLY A 307 -4.99 -3.33 21.11
CA GLY A 307 -5.95 -2.28 20.74
C GLY A 307 -7.40 -2.77 20.64
N MET A 308 -7.59 -4.06 20.38
CA MET A 308 -8.90 -4.73 20.36
C MET A 308 -9.31 -5.25 21.74
N GLU A 309 -8.49 -5.09 22.78
CA GLU A 309 -8.72 -5.61 24.12
C GLU A 309 -8.94 -7.15 24.11
N ILE A 310 -8.28 -7.84 23.20
CA ILE A 310 -8.24 -9.29 23.11
C ILE A 310 -6.94 -9.71 23.83
N ALA A 311 -7.09 -10.45 24.93
CA ALA A 311 -5.95 -11.02 25.62
C ALA A 311 -5.17 -11.93 24.67
N SER A 312 -3.86 -11.72 24.57
CA SER A 312 -2.92 -12.57 23.84
C SER A 312 -2.61 -13.82 24.64
#